data_a9f0c9394a7f6592da3161c620127850
#
_entry.id   a9f0c9394a7f6592da3161c620127850
#
_cell.length_a   1.000
_cell.length_b   1.000
_cell.length_c   1.000
_cell.angle_alpha   90.00
_cell.angle_beta   90.00
_cell.angle_gamma   90.00
#
_symmetry.space_group_name_H-M   'P 1'
#
loop_
_entity.id
_entity.type
_entity.pdbx_description
1 polymer ?
#
loop_
_entity_poly.entity_id
_entity_poly.type
_entity_poly.pdbx_seq_one_letter_code
_entity_poly.pdbx_strand_id
1 'polypeptide(L)'
;MRVFLDTSVLLAACRSANGASRAIIETASDQGWKLLASPWVRNEVEKNLGKFPFDTTAAWVGIRSKISLVDDVVSIDQALVFPASKDRPVLITALAWSDILLTLDREDFIKVLGSSCYGMPILLPAEFLIRERNQGRLN
;
A
#
# COMPACT_ATOMS: atom_id res chain seq x y z
N MET A 1 -13.80 2.53 -2.51
CA MET A 1 -12.47 2.78 -3.12
C MET A 1 -11.53 1.64 -2.75
N ARG A 2 -10.81 1.13 -3.71
CA ARG A 2 -9.86 0.04 -3.52
C ARG A 2 -8.46 0.64 -3.41
N VAL A 3 -7.80 0.35 -2.30
CA VAL A 3 -6.50 0.94 -1.94
C VAL A 3 -5.47 -0.19 -1.82
N PHE A 4 -4.49 -0.21 -2.70
CA PHE A 4 -3.42 -1.20 -2.66
C PHE A 4 -2.27 -0.68 -1.77
N LEU A 5 -1.81 -1.53 -0.87
CA LEU A 5 -0.77 -1.18 0.10
C LEU A 5 0.53 -1.90 -0.27
N ASP A 6 1.57 -1.10 -0.50
CA ASP A 6 2.92 -1.63 -0.71
C ASP A 6 3.49 -2.20 0.59
N THR A 7 4.48 -3.06 0.47
CA THR A 7 5.21 -3.66 1.60
C THR A 7 5.66 -2.61 2.62
N SER A 8 6.22 -1.51 2.14
CA SER A 8 6.71 -0.42 3.02
C SER A 8 5.61 0.15 3.93
N VAL A 9 4.40 0.29 3.40
CA VAL A 9 3.25 0.82 4.16
C VAL A 9 2.82 -0.18 5.23
N LEU A 10 2.76 -1.46 4.89
CA LEU A 10 2.37 -2.50 5.84
C LEU A 10 3.40 -2.66 6.96
N LEU A 11 4.68 -2.62 6.63
CA LEU A 11 5.74 -2.68 7.65
C LEU A 11 5.69 -1.45 8.56
N ALA A 12 5.46 -0.26 8.01
CA ALA A 12 5.32 0.95 8.82
C ALA A 12 4.11 0.86 9.76
N ALA A 13 2.99 0.31 9.29
CA ALA A 13 1.80 0.10 10.10
C ALA A 13 2.07 -0.86 11.26
N CYS A 14 2.87 -1.90 11.04
CA CYS A 14 3.25 -2.84 12.10
C CYS A 14 4.16 -2.20 13.14
N ARG A 15 5.04 -1.28 12.70
CA ARG A 15 6.07 -0.69 13.57
C ARG A 15 5.59 0.52 14.37
N SER A 16 4.60 1.25 13.87
CA SER A 16 4.15 2.49 14.50
C SER A 16 2.64 2.52 14.64
N ALA A 17 2.15 2.40 15.86
CA ALA A 17 0.71 2.44 16.17
C ALA A 17 0.09 3.82 15.91
N ASN A 18 0.90 4.88 15.91
CA ASN A 18 0.44 6.27 15.78
C ASN A 18 0.72 6.89 14.42
N GLY A 19 1.26 6.12 13.49
CA GLY A 19 1.62 6.60 12.16
C GLY A 19 0.44 6.64 11.19
N ALA A 20 0.65 7.33 10.07
CA ALA A 20 -0.36 7.46 9.00
C ALA A 20 -0.78 6.11 8.41
N SER A 21 0.18 5.18 8.24
CA SER A 21 -0.12 3.85 7.69
C SER A 21 -1.10 3.08 8.59
N ARG A 22 -0.88 3.08 9.90
CA ARG A 22 -1.79 2.42 10.85
C ARG A 22 -3.16 3.11 10.86
N ALA A 23 -3.18 4.45 10.81
CA ALA A 23 -4.44 5.22 10.80
C ALA A 23 -5.30 4.83 9.60
N ILE A 24 -4.72 4.65 8.43
CA ILE A 24 -5.44 4.21 7.24
C ILE A 24 -6.08 2.84 7.46
N ILE A 25 -5.32 1.90 8.02
CA ILE A 25 -5.81 0.53 8.24
C ILE A 25 -6.96 0.52 9.25
N GLU A 26 -6.84 1.28 10.33
CA GLU A 26 -7.85 1.33 11.37
C GLU A 26 -9.12 2.08 10.94
N THR A 27 -8.98 3.06 10.04
CA THR A 27 -10.11 3.88 9.56
C THR A 27 -10.82 3.26 8.35
N ALA A 28 -10.18 2.34 7.64
CA ALA A 28 -10.65 1.83 6.36
C ALA A 28 -12.08 1.32 6.39
N SER A 29 -12.46 0.55 7.41
CA SER A 29 -13.80 -0.02 7.53
C SER A 29 -14.86 1.07 7.61
N ASP A 30 -14.64 2.10 8.42
CA ASP A 30 -15.56 3.20 8.60
C ASP A 30 -15.71 4.06 7.33
N GLN A 31 -14.64 4.13 6.53
CA GLN A 31 -14.63 4.92 5.31
C GLN A 31 -15.06 4.13 4.06
N GLY A 32 -15.28 2.83 4.20
CA GLY A 32 -15.61 1.98 3.07
C GLY A 32 -14.44 1.74 2.13
N TRP A 33 -13.21 1.93 2.58
CA TRP A 33 -12.02 1.60 1.79
C TRP A 33 -11.77 0.11 1.86
N LYS A 34 -11.55 -0.50 0.70
CA LYS A 34 -11.14 -1.89 0.62
C LYS A 34 -9.62 -1.93 0.48
N LEU A 35 -8.95 -2.40 1.52
CA LEU A 35 -7.49 -2.49 1.54
C LEU A 35 -7.06 -3.78 0.87
N LEU A 36 -6.14 -3.67 -0.07
CA LEU A 36 -5.67 -4.77 -0.89
C LEU A 36 -4.15 -4.95 -0.78
N ALA A 37 -3.72 -6.18 -0.84
CA ALA A 37 -2.33 -6.57 -1.04
C ALA A 37 -2.31 -7.85 -1.87
N SER A 38 -1.12 -8.28 -2.29
CA SER A 38 -0.95 -9.50 -3.06
C SER A 38 -0.10 -10.50 -2.28
N PRO A 39 -0.05 -11.78 -2.70
CA PRO A 39 0.89 -12.74 -2.12
C PRO A 39 2.35 -12.29 -2.17
N TRP A 40 2.74 -11.60 -3.24
CA TRP A 40 4.09 -11.00 -3.33
C TRP A 40 4.35 -10.06 -2.16
N VAL A 41 3.44 -9.10 -1.94
CA VAL A 41 3.57 -8.12 -0.85
C VAL A 41 3.53 -8.81 0.52
N ARG A 42 2.59 -9.74 0.72
CA ARG A 42 2.49 -10.49 1.97
C ARG A 42 3.80 -11.21 2.29
N ASN A 43 4.37 -11.89 1.31
CA ASN A 43 5.63 -12.62 1.49
C ASN A 43 6.78 -11.69 1.82
N GLU A 44 6.85 -10.52 1.19
CA GLU A 44 7.84 -9.50 1.48
C GLU A 44 7.71 -8.98 2.91
N VAL A 45 6.49 -8.72 3.37
CA VAL A 45 6.23 -8.30 4.75
C VAL A 45 6.71 -9.37 5.73
N GLU A 46 6.25 -10.60 5.55
CA GLU A 46 6.57 -11.71 6.47
C GLU A 46 8.06 -12.02 6.51
N LYS A 47 8.74 -11.91 5.37
CA LYS A 47 10.19 -12.07 5.28
C LYS A 47 10.95 -11.01 6.09
N ASN A 48 10.44 -9.79 6.14
CA ASN A 48 11.09 -8.68 6.82
C ASN A 48 10.73 -8.54 8.30
N LEU A 49 9.64 -9.15 8.74
CA LEU A 49 9.20 -9.04 10.15
C LEU A 49 10.24 -9.57 11.14
N GLY A 50 10.99 -10.61 10.76
CA GLY A 50 12.01 -11.18 11.63
C GLY A 50 13.16 -10.23 11.97
N LYS A 51 13.27 -9.11 11.27
CA LYS A 51 14.29 -8.08 11.52
C LYS A 51 13.87 -7.06 12.58
N PHE A 52 12.64 -7.15 13.08
CA PHE A 52 12.05 -6.18 13.99
C PHE A 52 11.66 -6.84 15.32
N PRO A 53 11.38 -6.04 16.38
CA PRO A 53 10.92 -6.57 17.67
C PRO A 53 9.63 -7.40 17.56
N PHE A 54 9.43 -8.29 18.53
CA PHE A 54 8.30 -9.23 18.56
C PHE A 54 6.93 -8.56 18.46
N ASP A 55 6.74 -7.40 19.10
CA ASP A 55 5.48 -6.68 19.05
C ASP A 55 5.11 -6.21 17.64
N THR A 56 6.11 -5.96 16.77
CA THR A 56 5.89 -5.68 15.36
C THR A 56 5.25 -6.88 14.65
N THR A 57 5.77 -8.08 14.93
CA THR A 57 5.21 -9.32 14.38
C THR A 57 3.80 -9.57 14.91
N ALA A 58 3.57 -9.31 16.20
CA ALA A 58 2.24 -9.46 16.80
C ALA A 58 1.22 -8.52 16.15
N ALA A 59 1.61 -7.28 15.85
CA ALA A 59 0.74 -6.31 15.18
C ALA A 59 0.31 -6.79 13.78
N TRP A 60 1.19 -7.49 13.08
CA TRP A 60 0.89 -8.01 11.73
C TRP A 60 -0.32 -8.95 11.71
N VAL A 61 -0.50 -9.77 12.74
CA VAL A 61 -1.65 -10.69 12.80
C VAL A 61 -2.98 -9.92 12.70
N GLY A 62 -3.11 -8.84 13.46
CA GLY A 62 -4.32 -8.01 13.42
C GLY A 62 -4.46 -7.21 12.13
N ILE A 63 -3.37 -6.65 11.63
CA ILE A 63 -3.36 -5.89 10.38
C ILE A 63 -3.71 -6.77 9.20
N ARG A 64 -3.12 -7.96 9.11
CA ARG A 64 -3.35 -8.93 8.05
C ARG A 64 -4.83 -9.28 7.91
N SER A 65 -5.56 -9.39 9.01
CA SER A 65 -6.99 -9.72 9.00
C SER A 65 -7.87 -8.65 8.35
N LYS A 66 -7.36 -7.42 8.23
CA LYS A 66 -8.10 -6.28 7.64
C LYS A 66 -7.77 -6.05 6.18
N ILE A 67 -6.93 -6.88 5.60
CA ILE A 67 -6.45 -6.73 4.22
C ILE A 67 -6.95 -7.91 3.39
N SER A 68 -7.50 -7.62 2.21
CA SER A 68 -7.91 -8.63 1.25
C SER A 68 -6.77 -8.91 0.28
N LEU A 69 -6.46 -10.18 0.07
CA LEU A 69 -5.44 -10.57 -0.90
C LEU A 69 -6.06 -10.67 -2.29
N VAL A 70 -5.36 -10.13 -3.27
CA VAL A 70 -5.67 -10.26 -4.70
C VAL A 70 -4.50 -10.96 -5.39
N ASP A 71 -4.77 -11.62 -6.51
CA ASP A 71 -3.73 -12.37 -7.22
C ASP A 71 -2.65 -11.45 -7.78
N ASP A 72 -1.41 -11.90 -7.72
CA ASP A 72 -0.31 -11.21 -8.37
C ASP A 72 -0.54 -11.18 -9.88
N VAL A 73 -0.27 -10.01 -10.48
CA VAL A 73 -0.36 -9.83 -11.93
C VAL A 73 1.02 -9.47 -12.45
N VAL A 74 1.50 -10.22 -13.43
CA VAL A 74 2.87 -10.06 -13.94
C VAL A 74 2.94 -9.27 -15.25
N SER A 75 1.80 -9.07 -15.92
CA SER A 75 1.74 -8.29 -17.15
C SER A 75 0.36 -7.65 -17.33
N ILE A 76 0.33 -6.54 -18.06
CA ILE A 76 -0.90 -5.91 -18.53
C ILE A 76 -0.72 -5.60 -20.02
N ASP A 77 -1.84 -5.32 -20.72
CA ASP A 77 -1.82 -5.07 -22.16
C ASP A 77 -1.23 -3.72 -22.57
N GLN A 78 -0.63 -3.01 -21.63
CA GLN A 78 0.02 -1.73 -21.87
C GLN A 78 1.52 -1.82 -21.62
N ALA A 79 2.31 -1.12 -22.43
CA ALA A 79 3.73 -1.00 -22.18
C ALA A 79 3.97 -0.17 -20.93
N LEU A 80 4.65 -0.76 -19.95
CA LEU A 80 5.02 -0.07 -18.72
C LEU A 80 6.44 0.46 -18.83
N VAL A 81 6.61 1.77 -18.66
CA VAL A 81 7.91 2.41 -18.54
C VAL A 81 8.10 2.78 -17.08
N PHE A 82 8.75 1.89 -16.33
CA PHE A 82 9.02 2.10 -14.92
C PHE A 82 10.43 1.58 -14.61
N PRO A 83 11.33 2.46 -14.11
CA PRO A 83 12.75 2.11 -14.00
C PRO A 83 13.08 1.06 -12.94
N ALA A 84 12.31 0.97 -11.88
CA ALA A 84 12.59 0.04 -10.78
C ALA A 84 11.97 -1.32 -11.05
N SER A 85 12.72 -2.23 -11.66
CA SER A 85 12.21 -3.56 -12.05
C SER A 85 11.71 -4.40 -10.87
N LYS A 86 12.29 -4.24 -9.69
CA LYS A 86 11.88 -4.99 -8.48
C LYS A 86 10.48 -4.63 -7.99
N ASP A 87 9.99 -3.42 -8.30
CA ASP A 87 8.67 -2.96 -7.88
C ASP A 87 7.60 -3.11 -8.95
N ARG A 88 7.97 -3.57 -10.14
CA ARG A 88 6.99 -3.83 -11.21
C ARG A 88 5.87 -4.78 -10.80
N PRO A 89 6.15 -5.89 -10.07
CA PRO A 89 5.07 -6.76 -9.65
C PRO A 89 4.03 -6.06 -8.79
N VAL A 90 4.46 -5.17 -7.88
CA VAL A 90 3.56 -4.38 -7.05
C VAL A 90 2.76 -3.39 -7.91
N LEU A 91 3.45 -2.66 -8.78
CA LEU A 91 2.82 -1.65 -9.63
C LEU A 91 1.78 -2.27 -10.57
N ILE A 92 2.14 -3.35 -11.25
CA ILE A 92 1.25 -4.02 -12.20
C ILE A 92 0.02 -4.59 -11.48
N THR A 93 0.23 -5.24 -10.34
CA THR A 93 -0.88 -5.80 -9.54
C THR A 93 -1.81 -4.68 -9.06
N ALA A 94 -1.26 -3.57 -8.57
CA ALA A 94 -2.07 -2.44 -8.13
C ALA A 94 -2.88 -1.85 -9.28
N LEU A 95 -2.28 -1.70 -10.46
CA LEU A 95 -2.99 -1.22 -11.66
C LEU A 95 -4.15 -2.13 -12.05
N ALA A 96 -3.98 -3.45 -11.89
CA ALA A 96 -5.00 -4.42 -12.25
C ALA A 96 -6.20 -4.41 -11.28
N TRP A 97 -5.96 -4.19 -9.99
CA TRP A 97 -6.96 -4.44 -8.95
C TRP A 97 -7.46 -3.21 -8.21
N SER A 98 -6.73 -2.09 -8.22
CA SER A 98 -7.02 -1.00 -7.31
C SER A 98 -7.16 0.35 -7.98
N ASP A 99 -7.70 1.30 -7.22
CA ASP A 99 -7.92 2.68 -7.64
C ASP A 99 -6.74 3.56 -7.27
N ILE A 100 -5.97 3.16 -6.27
CA ILE A 100 -4.84 3.95 -5.74
C ILE A 100 -3.79 3.02 -5.13
N LEU A 101 -2.53 3.40 -5.28
CA LEU A 101 -1.39 2.72 -4.65
C LEU A 101 -0.78 3.62 -3.59
N LEU A 102 -0.60 3.07 -2.38
CA LEU A 102 0.12 3.76 -1.31
C LEU A 102 1.48 3.11 -1.10
N THR A 103 2.51 3.93 -1.05
CA THR A 103 3.89 3.48 -0.82
C THR A 103 4.67 4.49 0.01
N LEU A 104 5.66 4.00 0.76
CA LEU A 104 6.66 4.83 1.43
C LEU A 104 8.02 4.77 0.73
N ASP A 105 8.13 3.98 -0.34
CA ASP A 105 9.36 3.80 -1.08
C ASP A 105 9.58 4.97 -2.02
N ARG A 106 10.21 6.02 -1.51
CA ARG A 106 10.49 7.23 -2.26
C ARG A 106 11.54 7.02 -3.33
N GLU A 107 12.49 6.13 -3.08
CA GLU A 107 13.60 5.89 -4.00
C GLU A 107 13.09 5.30 -5.32
N ASP A 108 12.30 4.23 -5.23
CA ASP A 108 11.83 3.52 -6.41
C ASP A 108 10.66 4.21 -7.12
N PHE A 109 9.88 5.01 -6.40
CA PHE A 109 8.70 5.69 -6.94
C PHE A 109 8.86 7.20 -7.08
N ILE A 110 10.08 7.75 -6.95
CA ILE A 110 10.32 9.19 -6.89
C ILE A 110 9.75 9.94 -8.09
N LYS A 111 9.75 9.35 -9.28
CA LYS A 111 9.27 9.99 -10.51
C LYS A 111 7.75 10.03 -10.62
N VAL A 112 7.04 9.19 -9.87
CA VAL A 112 5.58 9.06 -9.96
C VAL A 112 4.88 9.31 -8.63
N LEU A 113 5.64 9.41 -7.54
CA LEU A 113 5.07 9.67 -6.22
C LEU A 113 4.44 11.07 -6.18
N GLY A 114 3.23 11.16 -5.65
CA GLY A 114 2.45 12.39 -5.63
C GLY A 114 1.71 12.68 -6.93
N SER A 115 1.88 11.83 -7.95
CA SER A 115 1.21 11.95 -9.24
C SER A 115 0.45 10.68 -9.58
N SER A 116 0.21 10.41 -10.86
CA SER A 116 -0.47 9.19 -11.27
C SER A 116 0.37 8.42 -12.29
N CYS A 117 0.21 7.11 -12.30
CA CYS A 117 0.81 6.22 -13.26
C CYS A 117 -0.33 5.48 -13.97
N TYR A 118 -0.47 5.69 -15.28
CA TYR A 118 -1.58 5.12 -16.07
C TYR A 118 -2.95 5.40 -15.43
N GLY A 119 -3.14 6.63 -14.93
CA GLY A 119 -4.38 7.06 -14.31
C GLY A 119 -4.57 6.68 -12.84
N MET A 120 -3.70 5.85 -12.29
CA MET A 120 -3.78 5.46 -10.88
C MET A 120 -2.87 6.38 -10.03
N PRO A 121 -3.42 7.10 -9.05
CA PRO A 121 -2.60 7.90 -8.14
C PRO A 121 -1.66 7.01 -7.30
N ILE A 122 -0.44 7.52 -7.08
CA ILE A 122 0.56 6.89 -6.22
C ILE A 122 0.94 7.90 -5.15
N LEU A 123 0.60 7.61 -3.89
CA LEU A 123 0.71 8.57 -2.79
C LEU A 123 1.41 7.98 -1.58
N LEU A 124 2.00 8.85 -0.77
CA LEU A 124 2.38 8.51 0.59
C LEU A 124 1.11 8.36 1.45
N PRO A 125 1.12 7.51 2.49
CA PRO A 125 -0.02 7.39 3.40
C PRO A 125 -0.49 8.73 3.98
N ALA A 126 0.43 9.59 4.40
CA ALA A 126 0.07 10.91 4.92
C ALA A 126 -0.59 11.79 3.87
N GLU A 127 -0.11 11.76 2.63
CA GLU A 127 -0.71 12.51 1.52
C GLU A 127 -2.13 12.02 1.22
N PHE A 128 -2.35 10.71 1.30
CA PHE A 128 -3.66 10.12 1.11
C PHE A 128 -4.66 10.62 2.16
N LEU A 129 -4.26 10.64 3.44
CA LEU A 129 -5.13 11.15 4.50
C LEU A 129 -5.46 12.63 4.32
N ILE A 130 -4.47 13.43 3.94
CA ILE A 130 -4.67 14.86 3.66
C ILE A 130 -5.65 15.03 2.50
N ARG A 131 -5.48 14.28 1.43
CA ARG A 131 -6.36 14.31 0.26
C ARG A 131 -7.80 13.98 0.64
N GLU A 132 -8.01 12.91 1.41
CA GLU A 132 -9.35 12.50 1.81
C GLU A 132 -10.00 13.53 2.73
N ARG A 133 -9.23 14.14 3.61
CA ARG A 133 -9.72 15.22 4.47
C ARG A 133 -10.10 16.45 3.67
N ASN A 134 -9.26 16.87 2.73
CA ASN A 134 -9.52 18.04 1.88
C ASN A 134 -10.73 17.86 0.97
N GLN A 135 -11.08 16.63 0.62
CA GLN A 135 -12.24 16.32 -0.18
C GLN A 135 -13.51 16.07 0.68
N GLY A 136 -13.42 16.32 1.99
CA GLY A 136 -14.56 16.18 2.91
C GLY A 136 -14.95 14.75 3.22
N ARG A 137 -14.12 13.76 2.85
CA ARG A 137 -14.41 12.33 3.09
C ARG A 137 -13.82 11.82 4.40
N LEU A 138 -12.99 12.60 5.05
CA LEU A 138 -12.36 12.26 6.33
C LEU A 138 -12.38 13.49 7.24
N ASN A 139 -12.82 13.31 8.47
CA ASN A 139 -12.85 14.38 9.48
C ASN A 139 -11.49 14.63 10.13
#